data_ab69da00193ce7ea772b71752f56cde2
#
_entry.id   ab69da00193ce7ea772b71752f56cde2
#
_cell.length_a   1.000
_cell.length_b   1.000
_cell.length_c   1.000
_cell.angle_alpha   90.00
_cell.angle_beta   90.00
_cell.angle_gamma   90.00
#
_symmetry.space_group_name_H-M   'P 1'
#
loop_
_entity.id
_entity.type
_entity.pdbx_description
1 polymer ?
#
loop_
_entity_poly.entity_id
_entity_poly.type
_entity_poly.pdbx_seq_one_letter_code
_entity_poly.pdbx_strand_id
1 'polypeptide(L)'
;MAFTAPKETYSGRVYSVTIGTGDKEVTFGGENVLPFHAFEGEAPNRPVIAIEIQDVPPTDWSDTVRKPYXAVSSDPVTWAKYCQDELKAKAIAXRLVGTHPDRENRSPEDAAKTVKDVXAAIQVPLIILGSNHAEKDASVLVAVAEAAKDKNCIIGKAQEANYKTIVAAAMANNHKIVAMSELDINLSKQLNILISQMGFDKEKIITDPMCSALGYGLEYTYSVMERIRLAALTQNDVTMQQPLLGDVGMYAWKVKESNAPEADLPHWGAQEERGIAWEAETAAALLISGAGLLIMRHPRAIRTIETLIDELV
;
A
#
# COMPACT_ATOMS: atom_id res chain seq x y z
N MET A 1 44.46 13.47 -12.05
CA MET A 1 43.50 13.72 -10.93
C MET A 1 42.56 12.53 -10.85
N ALA A 2 42.31 12.04 -9.63
CA ALA A 2 41.32 10.97 -9.43
C ALA A 2 39.92 11.57 -9.58
N PHE A 3 39.02 10.87 -10.24
CA PHE A 3 37.64 11.27 -10.37
C PHE A 3 36.96 11.17 -9.01
N THR A 4 36.23 12.22 -8.63
CA THR A 4 35.41 12.22 -7.42
C THR A 4 33.96 12.33 -7.87
N ALA A 5 33.16 11.32 -7.58
CA ALA A 5 31.75 11.31 -7.98
C ALA A 5 31.01 12.42 -7.23
N PRO A 6 30.24 13.24 -7.94
CA PRO A 6 29.41 14.24 -7.26
C PRO A 6 28.31 13.56 -6.42
N LYS A 7 28.00 14.16 -5.28
CA LYS A 7 26.95 13.67 -4.40
C LYS A 7 26.06 14.82 -3.96
N GLU A 8 24.76 14.58 -3.95
CA GLU A 8 23.80 15.51 -3.39
C GLU A 8 23.60 15.21 -1.90
N THR A 9 23.34 16.23 -1.13
CA THR A 9 23.03 16.11 0.29
C THR A 9 21.75 16.87 0.58
N TYR A 10 20.84 16.24 1.32
CA TYR A 10 19.53 16.81 1.60
C TYR A 10 19.39 17.10 3.09
N SER A 11 18.69 18.18 3.42
CA SER A 11 18.43 18.57 4.81
C SER A 11 17.30 17.77 5.43
N GLY A 12 16.43 17.19 4.61
CA GLY A 12 15.25 16.46 5.08
C GLY A 12 15.42 14.96 5.05
N ARG A 13 14.42 14.28 5.57
CA ARG A 13 14.40 12.81 5.70
C ARG A 13 12.97 12.32 5.64
N VAL A 14 12.77 11.13 5.09
CA VAL A 14 11.47 10.44 5.15
C VAL A 14 11.37 9.81 6.55
N TYR A 15 10.20 9.87 7.18
CA TYR A 15 9.99 9.23 8.48
C TYR A 15 10.10 7.71 8.34
N SER A 16 10.62 7.05 9.40
CA SER A 16 10.57 5.59 9.51
C SER A 16 9.26 5.18 10.14
N VAL A 17 8.59 4.19 9.55
CA VAL A 17 7.33 3.65 10.08
C VAL A 17 7.51 2.17 10.33
N THR A 18 7.22 1.74 11.57
CA THR A 18 7.21 0.32 11.95
C THR A 18 5.78 -0.13 12.16
N ILE A 19 5.41 -1.27 11.59
CA ILE A 19 4.08 -1.87 11.71
C ILE A 19 4.19 -3.30 12.20
N GLY A 20 3.12 -3.79 12.84
CA GLY A 20 3.09 -5.12 13.42
C GLY A 20 3.68 -5.13 14.82
N THR A 21 3.81 -6.30 15.39
CA THR A 21 4.33 -6.51 16.75
C THR A 21 5.22 -7.75 16.79
N GLY A 22 6.15 -7.76 17.72
CA GLY A 22 6.99 -8.93 17.97
C GLY A 22 8.03 -9.15 16.88
N ASP A 23 8.37 -10.40 16.64
CA ASP A 23 9.49 -10.77 15.77
C ASP A 23 9.22 -10.56 14.29
N LYS A 24 7.97 -10.30 13.92
CA LYS A 24 7.57 -10.15 12.53
C LYS A 24 7.24 -8.71 12.14
N GLU A 25 7.50 -7.76 13.05
CA GLU A 25 7.28 -6.36 12.68
C GLU A 25 8.18 -5.96 11.51
N VAL A 26 7.74 -5.01 10.70
CA VAL A 26 8.52 -4.51 9.57
C VAL A 26 8.60 -2.99 9.63
N THR A 27 9.73 -2.46 9.16
CA THR A 27 9.97 -1.01 9.10
C THR A 27 10.30 -0.61 7.68
N PHE A 28 9.76 0.53 7.25
CA PHE A 28 10.06 1.12 5.93
C PHE A 28 10.22 2.64 6.10
N GLY A 29 10.76 3.29 5.08
CA GLY A 29 11.08 4.72 5.17
C GLY A 29 12.42 4.97 5.83
N GLY A 30 12.63 6.19 6.27
CA GLY A 30 13.85 6.57 7.00
C GLY A 30 14.99 7.09 6.13
N GLU A 31 14.84 7.07 4.82
CA GLU A 31 15.89 7.51 3.90
C GLU A 31 16.04 9.04 3.88
N ASN A 32 17.29 9.49 3.69
CA ASN A 32 17.59 10.90 3.48
C ASN A 32 18.16 11.15 2.07
N VAL A 33 17.88 10.23 1.16
CA VAL A 33 18.31 10.28 -0.25
C VAL A 33 17.12 10.00 -1.15
N LEU A 34 17.28 10.29 -2.43
CA LEU A 34 16.30 9.87 -3.45
C LEU A 34 16.27 8.34 -3.51
N PRO A 35 15.17 7.77 -4.03
CA PRO A 35 15.05 6.30 -4.06
C PRO A 35 16.25 5.64 -4.74
N PHE A 36 16.80 4.64 -4.06
CA PHE A 36 17.93 3.84 -4.56
C PHE A 36 19.23 4.63 -4.81
N HIS A 37 19.37 5.83 -4.20
CA HIS A 37 20.60 6.62 -4.24
C HIS A 37 21.39 6.48 -2.93
N ALA A 38 21.49 5.27 -2.40
CA ALA A 38 22.17 5.03 -1.12
C ALA A 38 23.67 5.45 -1.14
N PHE A 39 24.23 5.60 -2.35
CA PHE A 39 25.60 6.11 -2.47
C PHE A 39 25.74 7.59 -2.02
N GLU A 40 24.63 8.30 -1.89
CA GLU A 40 24.64 9.71 -1.46
C GLU A 40 24.35 9.90 0.03
N GLY A 41 23.84 8.88 0.72
CA GLY A 41 23.48 9.02 2.14
C GLY A 41 22.96 7.72 2.71
N GLU A 42 21.83 7.79 3.42
CA GLU A 42 21.28 6.66 4.16
C GLU A 42 19.92 6.24 3.61
N ALA A 43 19.76 4.95 3.40
CA ALA A 43 18.47 4.32 3.09
C ALA A 43 18.38 3.05 3.95
N PRO A 44 18.03 3.22 5.24
CA PRO A 44 18.19 2.12 6.21
C PRO A 44 17.21 0.98 6.07
N ASN A 45 16.08 1.19 5.41
CA ASN A 45 15.01 0.19 5.35
C ASN A 45 14.63 -0.10 3.90
N ARG A 46 14.42 -1.38 3.61
CA ARG A 46 13.95 -1.83 2.29
C ARG A 46 12.48 -1.43 2.11
N PRO A 47 12.04 -1.19 0.87
CA PRO A 47 10.61 -1.14 0.60
C PRO A 47 9.94 -2.48 0.99
N VAL A 48 8.70 -2.39 1.41
CA VAL A 48 7.92 -3.55 1.86
C VAL A 48 6.80 -3.82 0.87
N ILE A 49 6.58 -5.10 0.53
CA ILE A 49 5.44 -5.52 -0.30
C ILE A 49 4.44 -6.24 0.61
N ALA A 50 3.20 -5.75 0.62
CA ALA A 50 2.07 -6.42 1.27
C ALA A 50 1.26 -7.16 0.20
N ILE A 51 0.91 -8.41 0.47
CA ILE A 51 0.06 -9.18 -0.44
C ILE A 51 -1.40 -8.87 -0.13
N GLU A 52 -2.16 -8.49 -1.16
CA GLU A 52 -3.57 -8.16 -0.98
C GLU A 52 -4.41 -9.42 -0.90
N ILE A 53 -5.28 -9.47 0.12
CA ILE A 53 -6.37 -10.43 0.23
C ILE A 53 -7.68 -9.67 0.41
N GLN A 54 -8.80 -10.34 0.21
CA GLN A 54 -10.13 -9.74 0.40
C GLN A 54 -10.89 -10.49 1.51
N ASP A 55 -11.88 -9.81 2.09
CA ASP A 55 -12.71 -10.38 3.14
C ASP A 55 -13.80 -11.31 2.58
N VAL A 56 -13.96 -11.35 1.26
CA VAL A 56 -14.90 -12.22 0.54
C VAL A 56 -14.16 -12.79 -0.68
N PRO A 57 -14.68 -13.87 -1.29
CA PRO A 57 -14.04 -14.41 -2.49
C PRO A 57 -13.86 -13.34 -3.58
N PRO A 58 -12.70 -13.29 -4.26
CA PRO A 58 -12.39 -12.19 -5.18
C PRO A 58 -13.04 -12.38 -6.56
N THR A 59 -14.35 -12.30 -6.60
CA THR A 59 -15.13 -12.55 -7.83
C THR A 59 -14.87 -11.46 -8.88
N ASP A 60 -14.37 -10.31 -8.46
CA ASP A 60 -14.05 -9.20 -9.36
C ASP A 60 -12.63 -9.26 -9.94
N TRP A 61 -11.80 -10.22 -9.46
CA TRP A 61 -10.46 -10.38 -10.00
C TRP A 61 -10.48 -11.22 -11.28
N SER A 62 -9.58 -10.94 -12.20
CA SER A 62 -9.42 -11.76 -13.41
C SER A 62 -8.93 -13.17 -13.06
N ASP A 63 -9.17 -14.09 -13.96
CA ASP A 63 -8.77 -15.50 -13.77
C ASP A 63 -7.25 -15.61 -13.49
N THR A 64 -6.44 -14.81 -14.18
CA THR A 64 -5.00 -14.82 -14.00
C THR A 64 -4.63 -14.55 -12.54
N VAL A 65 -5.26 -13.55 -11.93
CA VAL A 65 -4.96 -13.19 -10.53
C VAL A 65 -5.57 -14.19 -9.55
N ARG A 66 -6.74 -14.74 -9.87
CA ARG A 66 -7.42 -15.69 -8.98
C ARG A 66 -6.74 -17.06 -8.93
N LYS A 67 -6.16 -17.47 -10.06
CA LYS A 67 -5.61 -18.81 -10.23
C LYS A 67 -4.63 -19.24 -9.12
N PRO A 68 -3.65 -18.40 -8.73
CA PRO A 68 -2.73 -18.79 -7.65
C PRO A 68 -3.39 -18.98 -6.29
N TYR A 69 -4.59 -18.47 -6.10
CA TYR A 69 -5.30 -18.46 -4.83
C TYR A 69 -6.57 -19.33 -4.82
N UNK A 70 -6.79 -19.88 -5.74
CA UNK A 70 -7.88 -20.53 -5.93
C UNK A 70 -8.27 -21.36 -4.90
N ALA A 71 -7.35 -22.16 -4.29
CA ALA A 71 -7.67 -23.13 -3.23
C ALA A 71 -7.96 -22.49 -1.87
N VAL A 72 -7.55 -21.25 -1.67
CA VAL A 72 -7.57 -20.61 -0.35
C VAL A 72 -8.47 -19.37 -0.28
N SER A 73 -8.80 -18.74 -1.40
CA SER A 73 -9.43 -17.42 -1.40
C SER A 73 -10.91 -17.42 -1.06
N SER A 74 -11.49 -18.58 -0.75
CA SER A 74 -12.87 -18.64 -0.26
C SER A 74 -13.00 -18.23 1.21
N ASP A 75 -11.89 -18.19 1.95
CA ASP A 75 -11.88 -17.85 3.38
C ASP A 75 -10.67 -16.95 3.68
N PRO A 76 -10.89 -15.74 4.19
CA PRO A 76 -9.79 -14.79 4.40
C PRO A 76 -8.74 -15.28 5.41
N VAL A 77 -9.11 -16.09 6.38
CA VAL A 77 -8.15 -16.62 7.36
C VAL A 77 -7.19 -17.61 6.68
N THR A 78 -7.74 -18.54 5.92
CA THR A 78 -6.95 -19.52 5.17
C THR A 78 -6.05 -18.81 4.15
N TRP A 79 -6.60 -17.80 3.48
CA TRP A 79 -5.87 -17.03 2.48
C TRP A 79 -4.69 -16.28 3.12
N ALA A 80 -4.93 -15.61 4.25
CA ALA A 80 -3.87 -14.89 4.97
C ALA A 80 -2.75 -15.83 5.41
N LYS A 81 -3.11 -17.00 5.96
CA LYS A 81 -2.12 -18.02 6.36
C LYS A 81 -1.30 -18.47 5.15
N TYR A 82 -1.96 -18.75 4.04
CA TYR A 82 -1.26 -19.16 2.81
C TYR A 82 -0.26 -18.09 2.37
N CYS A 83 -0.68 -16.83 2.39
CA CYS A 83 0.23 -15.74 2.01
C CYS A 83 1.43 -15.66 2.95
N GLN A 84 1.21 -15.80 4.25
CA GLN A 84 2.30 -15.79 5.22
C GLN A 84 3.21 -17.01 5.08
N ASP A 85 2.62 -18.21 5.07
CA ASP A 85 3.37 -19.46 5.25
C ASP A 85 3.98 -19.98 3.95
N GLU A 86 3.26 -19.86 2.83
CA GLU A 86 3.73 -20.37 1.54
C GLU A 86 4.39 -19.29 0.68
N LEU A 87 3.78 -18.09 0.62
CA LEU A 87 4.33 -17.02 -0.19
C LEU A 87 5.34 -16.16 0.56
N LYS A 88 5.52 -16.40 1.87
CA LYS A 88 6.48 -15.69 2.73
C LYS A 88 6.25 -14.18 2.77
N ALA A 89 4.97 -13.80 2.72
CA ALA A 89 4.57 -12.39 2.78
C ALA A 89 5.19 -11.69 3.99
N LYS A 90 5.70 -10.49 3.80
CA LYS A 90 6.24 -9.65 4.88
C LYS A 90 5.13 -8.85 5.56
N ALA A 91 4.02 -8.61 4.86
CA ALA A 91 2.83 -7.95 5.37
C ALA A 91 1.65 -8.39 4.53
N ILE A 92 0.44 -8.29 5.07
CA ILE A 92 -0.81 -8.62 4.36
C ILE A 92 -1.70 -7.40 4.39
N ALA A 93 -2.35 -7.16 3.24
CA ALA A 93 -3.33 -6.08 3.14
C ALA A 93 -4.72 -6.69 2.93
N UNK A 94 -5.85 -6.72 3.94
CA UNK A 94 -7.05 -7.10 3.97
C UNK A 94 -7.80 -6.07 3.49
N ARG A 95 -8.33 -6.16 2.34
CA ARG A 95 -9.27 -5.17 1.82
C ARG A 95 -10.69 -5.65 2.04
N LEU A 96 -11.50 -4.81 2.70
CA LEU A 96 -12.85 -5.18 3.16
C LEU A 96 -13.88 -4.87 2.07
N VAL A 97 -13.72 -5.46 0.89
CA VAL A 97 -14.59 -5.17 -0.26
C VAL A 97 -16.03 -5.62 -0.01
N GLY A 98 -16.23 -6.65 0.81
CA GLY A 98 -17.57 -7.14 1.12
C GLY A 98 -18.41 -6.16 1.93
N THR A 99 -17.80 -5.12 2.50
CA THR A 99 -18.58 -4.09 3.23
C THR A 99 -19.19 -3.04 2.30
N HIS A 100 -18.78 -2.98 1.05
CA HIS A 100 -19.31 -1.99 0.09
C HIS A 100 -20.82 -2.14 -0.03
N PRO A 101 -21.59 -1.04 0.02
CA PRO A 101 -23.06 -1.13 -0.08
C PRO A 101 -23.57 -1.82 -1.34
N ASP A 102 -22.83 -1.73 -2.44
CA ASP A 102 -23.21 -2.37 -3.71
C ASP A 102 -22.71 -3.81 -3.83
N ARG A 103 -22.01 -4.32 -2.79
CA ARG A 103 -21.55 -5.71 -2.72
C ARG A 103 -22.39 -6.44 -1.66
N GLU A 104 -21.76 -7.22 -0.81
CA GLU A 104 -22.45 -7.96 0.25
C GLU A 104 -22.98 -7.06 1.36
N ASN A 105 -22.55 -5.81 1.40
CA ASN A 105 -22.94 -4.80 2.40
C ASN A 105 -22.77 -5.34 3.83
N ARG A 106 -21.65 -6.02 4.07
CA ARG A 106 -21.37 -6.61 5.39
C ARG A 106 -21.29 -5.52 6.44
N SER A 107 -21.71 -5.88 7.65
CA SER A 107 -21.76 -4.93 8.75
C SER A 107 -20.37 -4.61 9.31
N PRO A 108 -20.20 -3.49 10.04
CA PRO A 108 -18.96 -3.24 10.76
C PRO A 108 -18.58 -4.37 11.72
N GLU A 109 -19.59 -5.00 12.36
CA GLU A 109 -19.37 -6.09 13.30
C GLU A 109 -18.81 -7.33 12.58
N ASP A 110 -19.35 -7.64 11.41
CA ASP A 110 -18.85 -8.76 10.60
C ASP A 110 -17.41 -8.51 10.15
N ALA A 111 -17.12 -7.28 9.71
CA ALA A 111 -15.77 -6.90 9.31
C ALA A 111 -14.79 -7.01 10.50
N ALA A 112 -15.22 -6.53 11.67
CA ALA A 112 -14.42 -6.60 12.89
C ALA A 112 -14.11 -8.05 13.26
N LYS A 113 -15.11 -8.93 13.14
CA LYS A 113 -14.90 -10.35 13.41
C LYS A 113 -13.89 -10.94 12.43
N THR A 114 -14.03 -10.66 11.15
CA THR A 114 -13.09 -11.16 10.13
C THR A 114 -11.66 -10.70 10.43
N VAL A 115 -11.48 -9.40 10.73
CA VAL A 115 -10.16 -8.86 11.06
C VAL A 115 -9.58 -9.55 12.30
N LYS A 116 -10.38 -9.76 13.32
CA LYS A 116 -9.95 -10.42 14.54
C LYS A 116 -9.50 -11.87 14.26
N ASP A 117 -10.26 -12.59 13.46
CA ASP A 117 -9.95 -13.97 13.10
C ASP A 117 -8.66 -14.03 12.26
N VAL A 118 -8.49 -13.12 11.32
CA VAL A 118 -7.23 -13.03 10.56
C VAL A 118 -6.06 -12.69 11.49
N UNK A 119 -6.10 -11.58 12.28
CA UNK A 119 -5.24 -11.26 13.11
C UNK A 119 -4.88 -12.26 13.94
N ALA A 120 -5.67 -13.31 14.44
CA ALA A 120 -5.31 -14.45 15.31
C ALA A 120 -4.50 -15.51 14.57
N ALA A 121 -4.64 -15.58 13.27
CA ALA A 121 -4.06 -16.64 12.44
C ALA A 121 -2.69 -16.30 11.86
N ILE A 122 -2.29 -15.04 11.87
CA ILE A 122 -1.03 -14.61 11.26
C ILE A 122 -0.16 -13.87 12.28
N GLN A 123 1.13 -13.79 11.99
CA GLN A 123 2.10 -13.06 12.80
C GLN A 123 2.66 -11.83 12.07
N VAL A 124 2.55 -11.83 10.73
CA VAL A 124 3.05 -10.69 9.95
C VAL A 124 2.08 -9.51 10.08
N PRO A 125 2.56 -8.26 9.88
CA PRO A 125 1.71 -7.08 10.02
C PRO A 125 0.50 -7.10 9.10
N LEU A 126 -0.61 -6.55 9.59
CA LEU A 126 -1.84 -6.44 8.82
C LEU A 126 -2.13 -4.98 8.48
N ILE A 127 -2.41 -4.72 7.22
CA ILE A 127 -2.90 -3.45 6.71
C ILE A 127 -4.39 -3.66 6.43
N ILE A 128 -5.24 -2.83 7.02
CA ILE A 128 -6.69 -3.01 6.94
C ILE A 128 -7.25 -1.86 6.11
N LEU A 129 -7.80 -2.20 4.95
CA LEU A 129 -8.31 -1.21 4.00
C LEU A 129 -9.81 -1.38 3.83
N GLY A 130 -10.52 -0.27 3.80
CA GLY A 130 -11.96 -0.28 3.55
C GLY A 130 -12.30 -0.60 2.11
N SER A 131 -13.56 -0.41 1.78
CA SER A 131 -14.12 -0.74 0.47
C SER A 131 -14.00 0.41 -0.55
N ASN A 132 -13.48 1.55 -0.13
CA ASN A 132 -13.44 2.82 -0.88
C ASN A 132 -14.81 3.51 -0.97
N HIS A 133 -15.76 3.14 -0.13
CA HIS A 133 -17.01 3.88 0.03
C HIS A 133 -16.87 4.72 1.30
N ALA A 134 -16.63 6.02 1.16
CA ALA A 134 -16.17 6.87 2.25
C ALA A 134 -17.08 6.82 3.48
N GLU A 135 -18.40 6.87 3.27
CA GLU A 135 -19.35 6.85 4.39
C GLU A 135 -19.37 5.50 5.11
N LYS A 136 -19.39 4.40 4.34
CA LYS A 136 -19.38 3.06 4.92
C LYS A 136 -18.07 2.78 5.63
N ASP A 137 -16.96 3.19 5.01
CA ASP A 137 -15.63 2.98 5.57
C ASP A 137 -15.48 3.71 6.90
N ALA A 138 -16.13 4.87 7.08
CA ALA A 138 -16.07 5.59 8.35
C ALA A 138 -16.57 4.72 9.51
N SER A 139 -17.67 3.98 9.32
CA SER A 139 -18.20 3.11 10.38
C SER A 139 -17.42 1.79 10.48
N VAL A 140 -17.06 1.19 9.34
CA VAL A 140 -16.35 -0.09 9.31
C VAL A 140 -14.97 0.04 9.94
N LEU A 141 -14.22 1.10 9.58
CA LEU A 141 -12.84 1.24 10.05
C LEU A 141 -12.76 1.56 11.55
N VAL A 142 -13.80 2.17 12.13
CA VAL A 142 -13.87 2.32 13.59
C VAL A 142 -13.92 0.94 14.26
N ALA A 143 -14.83 0.08 13.79
CA ALA A 143 -15.01 -1.25 14.38
C ALA A 143 -13.76 -2.12 14.22
N VAL A 144 -13.12 -2.09 13.03
CA VAL A 144 -11.93 -2.93 12.83
C VAL A 144 -10.72 -2.38 13.58
N ALA A 145 -10.61 -1.04 13.75
CA ALA A 145 -9.52 -0.47 14.53
C ALA A 145 -9.58 -0.97 15.99
N GLU A 146 -10.80 -1.00 16.55
CA GLU A 146 -10.99 -1.52 17.90
C GLU A 146 -10.70 -3.02 17.98
N ALA A 147 -11.16 -3.79 16.99
CA ALA A 147 -10.92 -5.25 16.95
C ALA A 147 -9.42 -5.58 16.88
N ALA A 148 -8.63 -4.71 16.25
CA ALA A 148 -7.19 -4.89 16.08
C ALA A 148 -6.36 -4.10 17.11
N LYS A 149 -6.98 -3.62 18.17
CA LYS A 149 -6.35 -2.74 19.15
C LYS A 149 -4.96 -3.25 19.56
N ASP A 150 -4.00 -2.35 19.58
CA ASP A 150 -2.60 -2.59 19.98
C ASP A 150 -1.83 -3.57 19.07
N LYS A 151 -2.38 -3.93 17.91
CA LYS A 151 -1.66 -4.76 16.93
C LYS A 151 -0.80 -3.93 15.98
N ASN A 152 -0.79 -2.61 16.14
CA ASN A 152 0.04 -1.70 15.36
C ASN A 152 -0.16 -1.89 13.84
N CYS A 153 -1.43 -1.91 13.46
CA CYS A 153 -1.83 -2.06 12.05
C CYS A 153 -1.75 -0.72 11.32
N ILE A 154 -1.86 -0.76 10.00
CA ILE A 154 -2.21 0.42 9.20
C ILE A 154 -3.70 0.33 8.90
N ILE A 155 -4.44 1.41 9.12
CA ILE A 155 -5.88 1.51 8.85
C ILE A 155 -6.07 2.54 7.73
N GLY A 156 -6.89 2.23 6.77
CA GLY A 156 -7.15 3.20 5.71
C GLY A 156 -8.26 2.77 4.74
N LYS A 157 -8.60 3.63 3.85
CA LYS A 157 -7.87 4.89 3.59
C LYS A 157 -8.67 6.07 4.15
N ALA A 158 -7.98 6.95 4.87
CA ALA A 158 -8.58 8.20 5.33
C ALA A 158 -8.55 9.21 4.20
N GLN A 159 -9.67 9.86 3.93
CA GLN A 159 -9.84 10.85 2.88
C GLN A 159 -10.46 12.11 3.49
N GLU A 160 -10.53 13.19 2.71
CA GLU A 160 -11.13 14.42 3.18
C GLU A 160 -12.53 14.19 3.77
N ALA A 161 -13.30 13.30 3.15
CA ALA A 161 -14.71 13.05 3.56
C ALA A 161 -14.85 12.33 4.90
N ASN A 162 -13.82 11.57 5.35
CA ASN A 162 -13.99 10.69 6.51
C ASN A 162 -12.80 10.66 7.47
N TYR A 163 -11.77 11.47 7.23
CA TYR A 163 -10.52 11.36 8.01
C TYR A 163 -10.74 11.56 9.51
N LYS A 164 -11.65 12.45 9.90
CA LYS A 164 -11.84 12.75 11.33
C LYS A 164 -12.18 11.49 12.11
N THR A 165 -13.13 10.72 11.60
CA THR A 165 -13.60 9.49 12.26
C THR A 165 -12.51 8.42 12.27
N ILE A 166 -11.85 8.22 11.13
CA ILE A 166 -10.85 7.15 10.99
C ILE A 166 -9.61 7.46 11.85
N VAL A 167 -9.16 8.72 11.83
CA VAL A 167 -7.98 9.13 12.60
C VAL A 167 -8.25 8.99 14.10
N ALA A 168 -9.44 9.40 14.56
CA ALA A 168 -9.80 9.25 15.97
C ALA A 168 -9.74 7.78 16.40
N ALA A 169 -10.27 6.88 15.58
CA ALA A 169 -10.24 5.44 15.87
C ALA A 169 -8.80 4.90 15.89
N ALA A 170 -7.97 5.34 14.95
CA ALA A 170 -6.57 4.91 14.90
C ALA A 170 -5.79 5.39 16.14
N MET A 171 -6.04 6.64 16.58
CA MET A 171 -5.42 7.17 17.80
C MET A 171 -5.80 6.36 19.02
N ALA A 172 -7.10 6.08 19.16
CA ALA A 172 -7.63 5.37 20.34
C ALA A 172 -7.10 3.93 20.43
N ASN A 173 -6.69 3.34 19.31
CA ASN A 173 -6.35 1.92 19.25
C ASN A 173 -4.90 1.64 18.82
N ASN A 174 -4.07 2.69 18.75
CA ASN A 174 -2.63 2.61 18.52
C ASN A 174 -2.27 2.09 17.12
N HIS A 175 -2.90 2.67 16.08
CA HIS A 175 -2.63 2.31 14.69
C HIS A 175 -1.99 3.45 13.90
N LYS A 176 -1.38 3.09 12.76
CA LYS A 176 -0.99 4.03 11.70
C LYS A 176 -2.17 4.21 10.76
N ILE A 177 -2.14 5.24 9.91
CA ILE A 177 -3.18 5.46 8.92
C ILE A 177 -2.59 5.65 7.52
N VAL A 178 -3.38 5.29 6.51
CA VAL A 178 -3.16 5.73 5.13
C VAL A 178 -4.00 6.98 4.91
N ALA A 179 -3.36 8.07 4.50
CA ALA A 179 -4.02 9.31 4.10
C ALA A 179 -3.99 9.39 2.57
N MET A 180 -5.15 9.31 1.93
CA MET A 180 -5.24 9.24 0.47
C MET A 180 -5.84 10.51 -0.11
N SER A 181 -5.19 11.04 -1.14
CA SER A 181 -5.67 12.14 -1.96
C SER A 181 -5.50 11.78 -3.43
N GLU A 182 -6.35 12.33 -4.28
CA GLU A 182 -6.39 11.92 -5.69
C GLU A 182 -5.44 12.76 -6.54
N LEU A 183 -4.21 12.29 -6.72
CA LEU A 183 -3.23 12.81 -7.69
C LEU A 183 -2.98 14.32 -7.58
N ASP A 184 -2.98 14.83 -6.34
CA ASP A 184 -2.80 16.27 -6.11
C ASP A 184 -1.93 16.47 -4.87
N ILE A 185 -0.73 17.03 -5.08
CA ILE A 185 0.24 17.24 -4.00
C ILE A 185 -0.29 18.24 -2.96
N ASN A 186 -1.04 19.25 -3.39
CA ASN A 186 -1.57 20.24 -2.46
C ASN A 186 -2.65 19.65 -1.56
N LEU A 187 -3.52 18.83 -2.12
CA LEU A 187 -4.53 18.13 -1.32
C LEU A 187 -3.87 17.12 -0.38
N SER A 188 -2.81 16.45 -0.84
CA SER A 188 -2.06 15.51 0.01
C SER A 188 -1.48 16.23 1.21
N LYS A 189 -0.82 17.35 0.98
CA LYS A 189 -0.23 18.17 2.04
C LYS A 189 -1.31 18.67 3.00
N GLN A 190 -2.41 19.19 2.44
CA GLN A 190 -3.52 19.69 3.25
C GLN A 190 -4.09 18.59 4.15
N LEU A 191 -4.30 17.41 3.61
CA LEU A 191 -4.83 16.28 4.40
C LEU A 191 -3.89 15.91 5.54
N ASN A 192 -2.59 15.83 5.27
CA ASN A 192 -1.60 15.54 6.31
C ASN A 192 -1.63 16.61 7.42
N ILE A 193 -1.77 17.88 7.04
CA ILE A 193 -1.89 18.99 8.00
C ILE A 193 -3.15 18.83 8.85
N LEU A 194 -4.30 18.58 8.22
CA LEU A 194 -5.58 18.43 8.92
C LEU A 194 -5.53 17.27 9.91
N ILE A 195 -4.93 16.16 9.50
CA ILE A 195 -4.79 14.99 10.37
C ILE A 195 -3.89 15.34 11.58
N SER A 196 -2.77 16.01 11.32
CA SER A 196 -1.85 16.40 12.39
C SER A 196 -2.50 17.39 13.37
N GLN A 197 -3.38 18.26 12.86
CA GLN A 197 -4.10 19.21 13.72
C GLN A 197 -5.07 18.52 14.69
N MET A 198 -5.45 17.27 14.43
CA MET A 198 -6.24 16.48 15.38
C MET A 198 -5.39 15.94 16.54
N GLY A 199 -4.09 16.16 16.50
CA GLY A 199 -3.15 15.61 17.49
C GLY A 199 -2.59 14.26 17.09
N PHE A 200 -2.85 13.79 15.86
CA PHE A 200 -2.29 12.55 15.36
C PHE A 200 -0.83 12.75 14.99
N ASP A 201 0.02 11.84 15.42
CA ASP A 201 1.45 11.90 15.16
C ASP A 201 1.73 11.79 13.66
N LYS A 202 2.34 12.82 13.08
CA LYS A 202 2.62 12.85 11.64
C LYS A 202 3.55 11.73 11.20
N GLU A 203 4.33 11.16 12.12
CA GLU A 203 5.21 10.02 11.82
C GLU A 203 4.44 8.70 11.73
N LYS A 204 3.13 8.72 12.00
CA LYS A 204 2.25 7.56 11.89
C LYS A 204 1.36 7.61 10.66
N ILE A 205 1.60 8.56 9.75
CA ILE A 205 0.85 8.72 8.50
C ILE A 205 1.64 8.08 7.36
N ILE A 206 0.96 7.32 6.52
CA ILE A 206 1.48 6.84 5.24
C ILE A 206 0.66 7.58 4.16
N THR A 207 1.34 8.24 3.25
CA THR A 207 0.67 9.02 2.21
C THR A 207 0.40 8.16 0.98
N ASP A 208 -0.85 8.15 0.52
CA ASP A 208 -1.27 7.49 -0.71
C ASP A 208 -1.71 8.57 -1.70
N PRO A 209 -0.89 8.88 -2.71
CA PRO A 209 -1.28 9.88 -3.71
C PRO A 209 -2.24 9.35 -4.75
N MET A 210 -2.75 8.14 -4.56
CA MET A 210 -3.57 7.35 -5.49
C MET A 210 -2.76 6.85 -6.68
N CYS A 211 -2.71 5.55 -6.83
CA CYS A 211 -2.01 4.92 -7.94
C CYS A 211 -2.83 5.02 -9.22
N SER A 212 -2.17 5.41 -10.31
CA SER A 212 -2.67 5.20 -11.65
C SER A 212 -1.77 4.18 -12.31
N ALA A 213 -2.37 3.22 -13.00
CA ALA A 213 -1.60 2.11 -13.59
C ALA A 213 -0.91 2.53 -14.88
N LEU A 214 0.07 1.74 -15.28
CA LEU A 214 0.71 1.85 -16.58
C LEU A 214 -0.37 1.97 -17.67
N GLY A 215 -0.23 2.95 -18.56
CA GLY A 215 -1.18 3.19 -19.64
C GLY A 215 -2.43 3.97 -19.22
N TYR A 216 -2.60 4.25 -17.94
CA TYR A 216 -3.77 4.94 -17.40
C TYR A 216 -3.40 6.09 -16.50
N GLY A 217 -2.31 6.80 -16.84
CA GLY A 217 -1.91 7.99 -16.11
C GLY A 217 -0.84 7.76 -15.06
N LEU A 218 -0.06 6.67 -15.19
CA LEU A 218 1.05 6.38 -14.28
C LEU A 218 1.99 7.58 -14.13
N GLU A 219 2.16 8.35 -15.21
CA GLU A 219 3.02 9.54 -15.21
C GLU A 219 2.52 10.61 -14.23
N TYR A 220 1.23 10.67 -13.96
CA TYR A 220 0.68 11.61 -12.97
C TYR A 220 1.04 11.16 -11.55
N THR A 221 0.87 9.87 -11.26
CA THR A 221 1.27 9.32 -9.96
C THR A 221 2.76 9.51 -9.73
N TYR A 222 3.56 9.16 -10.73
CA TYR A 222 5.01 9.31 -10.67
C TYR A 222 5.39 10.76 -10.37
N SER A 223 4.80 11.70 -11.08
CA SER A 223 5.07 13.13 -10.90
C SER A 223 4.73 13.59 -9.48
N VAL A 224 3.55 13.21 -8.97
CA VAL A 224 3.14 13.61 -7.62
C VAL A 224 4.09 13.00 -6.57
N MET A 225 4.44 11.73 -6.72
CA MET A 225 5.33 11.06 -5.76
C MET A 225 6.72 11.70 -5.75
N GLU A 226 7.27 12.00 -6.92
CA GLU A 226 8.57 12.67 -6.99
C GLU A 226 8.53 14.05 -6.35
N ARG A 227 7.47 14.80 -6.60
CA ARG A 227 7.33 16.14 -6.02
C ARG A 227 7.21 16.08 -4.50
N ILE A 228 6.47 15.09 -3.97
CA ILE A 228 6.38 14.88 -2.53
C ILE A 228 7.77 14.55 -1.97
N ARG A 229 8.49 13.65 -2.63
CA ARG A 229 9.81 13.23 -2.16
C ARG A 229 10.81 14.38 -2.17
N LEU A 230 10.77 15.22 -3.21
CA LEU A 230 11.65 16.38 -3.29
C LEU A 230 11.31 17.41 -2.20
N ALA A 231 10.02 17.66 -1.94
CA ALA A 231 9.63 18.55 -0.84
C ALA A 231 10.14 18.04 0.50
N ALA A 232 10.02 16.71 0.71
CA ALA A 232 10.49 16.09 1.95
C ALA A 232 11.99 16.27 2.14
N LEU A 233 12.78 16.03 1.11
CA LEU A 233 14.22 15.98 1.20
C LEU A 233 14.87 17.35 1.04
N THR A 234 14.51 18.09 -0.01
CA THR A 234 15.20 19.35 -0.34
C THR A 234 14.69 20.52 0.47
N GLN A 235 13.41 20.53 0.81
CA GLN A 235 12.78 21.64 1.55
C GLN A 235 12.60 21.30 3.04
N ASN A 236 12.95 20.09 3.44
CA ASN A 236 12.74 19.60 4.80
C ASN A 236 11.29 19.83 5.27
N ASP A 237 10.34 19.57 4.35
CA ASP A 237 8.92 19.83 4.62
C ASP A 237 8.34 18.67 5.44
N VAL A 238 8.17 18.91 6.74
CA VAL A 238 7.73 17.88 7.70
C VAL A 238 6.30 17.37 7.41
N THR A 239 5.53 18.10 6.60
CA THR A 239 4.19 17.65 6.24
C THR A 239 4.20 16.74 5.00
N MET A 240 5.37 16.55 4.38
CA MET A 240 5.55 15.72 3.20
C MET A 240 6.57 14.59 3.43
N GLN A 241 7.03 14.39 4.66
CA GLN A 241 8.06 13.39 4.97
C GLN A 241 7.49 12.00 5.27
N GLN A 242 6.19 11.81 5.11
CA GLN A 242 5.55 10.52 5.30
C GLN A 242 5.98 9.53 4.21
N PRO A 243 6.18 8.24 4.55
CA PRO A 243 6.43 7.24 3.51
C PRO A 243 5.25 7.16 2.54
N LEU A 244 5.53 6.78 1.32
CA LEU A 244 4.52 6.70 0.25
C LEU A 244 4.04 5.27 0.06
N LEU A 245 2.74 5.12 -0.18
CA LEU A 245 2.10 3.85 -0.52
C LEU A 245 1.86 3.78 -2.02
N GLY A 246 2.18 2.63 -2.62
CA GLY A 246 1.75 2.29 -3.97
C GLY A 246 0.72 1.17 -3.92
N ASP A 247 -0.56 1.50 -4.15
CA ASP A 247 -1.64 0.50 -4.17
C ASP A 247 -1.75 -0.09 -5.57
N VAL A 248 -0.78 -0.91 -5.94
CA VAL A 248 -0.53 -1.35 -7.32
C VAL A 248 -1.60 -2.32 -7.83
N GLY A 249 -1.82 -3.39 -7.05
CA GLY A 249 -2.65 -4.50 -7.56
C GLY A 249 -4.06 -4.07 -7.93
N MET A 250 -4.64 -3.19 -7.11
CA MET A 250 -6.00 -2.72 -7.34
C MET A 250 -6.15 -2.01 -8.68
N TYR A 251 -5.14 -1.24 -9.09
CA TYR A 251 -5.25 -0.42 -10.31
C TYR A 251 -4.67 -1.14 -11.54
N ALA A 252 -3.56 -1.85 -11.38
CA ALA A 252 -2.94 -2.54 -12.52
C ALA A 252 -3.84 -3.60 -13.14
N TRP A 253 -4.63 -4.29 -12.31
CA TRP A 253 -5.51 -5.36 -12.82
C TRP A 253 -6.89 -4.85 -13.26
N LYS A 254 -7.15 -3.53 -13.15
CA LYS A 254 -8.39 -2.94 -13.67
C LYS A 254 -8.28 -2.50 -15.13
N VAL A 255 -7.07 -2.27 -15.63
CA VAL A 255 -6.91 -1.78 -16.99
C VAL A 255 -7.22 -2.88 -18.00
N LYS A 256 -7.74 -2.49 -19.15
CA LYS A 256 -8.15 -3.42 -20.21
C LYS A 256 -6.95 -4.27 -20.67
N GLU A 257 -5.81 -3.64 -20.84
CA GLU A 257 -4.63 -4.28 -21.42
C GLU A 257 -4.08 -5.42 -20.53
N SER A 258 -4.23 -5.33 -19.21
CA SER A 258 -3.75 -6.41 -18.34
C SER A 258 -4.64 -7.66 -18.43
N ASN A 259 -5.86 -7.51 -18.92
CA ASN A 259 -6.87 -8.59 -18.91
C ASN A 259 -7.35 -9.04 -20.30
N ALA A 260 -7.11 -8.26 -21.35
CA ALA A 260 -7.66 -8.54 -22.67
C ALA A 260 -7.14 -9.87 -23.21
N PRO A 261 -8.02 -10.69 -23.83
CA PRO A 261 -7.59 -11.94 -24.45
C PRO A 261 -6.52 -11.72 -25.54
N GLU A 262 -5.73 -12.75 -25.78
CA GLU A 262 -4.69 -12.69 -26.84
C GLU A 262 -5.29 -12.35 -28.20
N ALA A 263 -6.51 -12.84 -28.47
CA ALA A 263 -7.19 -12.56 -29.73
C ALA A 263 -7.43 -11.08 -29.98
N ASP A 264 -7.62 -10.30 -28.89
CA ASP A 264 -7.85 -8.85 -28.99
C ASP A 264 -6.54 -8.06 -29.11
N LEU A 265 -5.46 -8.61 -28.60
CA LEU A 265 -4.15 -7.95 -28.59
C LEU A 265 -3.05 -8.93 -29.03
N PRO A 266 -3.13 -9.42 -30.28
CA PRO A 266 -2.25 -10.52 -30.71
C PRO A 266 -0.76 -10.17 -30.75
N HIS A 267 -0.42 -8.89 -30.81
CA HIS A 267 0.99 -8.46 -30.85
C HIS A 267 1.57 -8.20 -29.45
N TRP A 268 0.78 -8.40 -28.40
CA TRP A 268 1.18 -8.07 -27.04
C TRP A 268 1.45 -9.33 -26.20
N GLY A 269 1.51 -10.48 -26.83
CA GLY A 269 1.87 -11.73 -26.17
C GLY A 269 0.74 -12.33 -25.34
N ALA A 270 1.07 -13.40 -24.65
CA ALA A 270 0.11 -14.15 -23.84
C ALA A 270 -0.47 -13.26 -22.73
N GLN A 271 -1.79 -13.33 -22.53
CA GLN A 271 -2.49 -12.48 -21.57
C GLN A 271 -1.93 -12.65 -20.14
N GLU A 272 -1.66 -13.88 -19.72
CA GLU A 272 -1.13 -14.13 -18.38
C GLU A 272 0.21 -13.41 -18.17
N GLU A 273 1.13 -13.56 -19.12
CA GLU A 273 2.45 -12.91 -18.99
C GLU A 273 2.34 -11.39 -19.03
N ARG A 274 1.48 -10.88 -19.91
CA ARG A 274 1.25 -9.45 -20.06
C ARG A 274 0.66 -8.84 -18.80
N GLY A 275 -0.36 -9.49 -18.21
CA GLY A 275 -0.99 -9.00 -16.99
C GLY A 275 -0.02 -8.97 -15.81
N ILE A 276 0.77 -10.04 -15.66
CA ILE A 276 1.79 -10.11 -14.60
C ILE A 276 2.82 -8.99 -14.79
N ALA A 277 3.28 -8.79 -16.04
CA ALA A 277 4.22 -7.73 -16.35
C ALA A 277 3.61 -6.35 -16.05
N TRP A 278 2.31 -6.17 -16.37
CA TRP A 278 1.62 -4.89 -16.11
C TRP A 278 1.67 -4.52 -14.64
N GLU A 279 1.41 -5.49 -13.75
CA GLU A 279 1.51 -5.24 -12.31
C GLU A 279 2.94 -4.95 -11.89
N ALA A 280 3.89 -5.75 -12.37
CA ALA A 280 5.30 -5.59 -12.00
C ALA A 280 5.86 -4.25 -12.49
N GLU A 281 5.55 -3.83 -13.71
CA GLU A 281 6.07 -2.58 -14.25
C GLU A 281 5.45 -1.37 -13.55
N THR A 282 4.15 -1.44 -13.23
CA THR A 282 3.52 -0.39 -12.43
C THR A 282 4.22 -0.28 -11.07
N ALA A 283 4.45 -1.40 -10.41
CA ALA A 283 5.13 -1.42 -9.11
C ALA A 283 6.56 -0.87 -9.20
N ALA A 284 7.30 -1.26 -10.22
CA ALA A 284 8.69 -0.80 -10.41
C ALA A 284 8.73 0.72 -10.55
N ALA A 285 7.83 1.30 -11.34
CA ALA A 285 7.77 2.75 -11.52
C ALA A 285 7.48 3.46 -10.18
N LEU A 286 6.57 2.92 -9.36
CA LEU A 286 6.25 3.53 -8.08
C LEU A 286 7.41 3.40 -7.07
N LEU A 287 8.14 2.28 -7.11
CA LEU A 287 9.35 2.15 -6.28
C LEU A 287 10.35 3.25 -6.61
N ILE A 288 10.62 3.43 -7.90
CA ILE A 288 11.62 4.40 -8.35
C ILE A 288 11.19 5.83 -8.01
N SER A 289 9.88 6.08 -7.94
CA SER A 289 9.39 7.42 -7.57
C SER A 289 9.21 7.61 -6.07
N GLY A 290 9.47 6.57 -5.25
CA GLY A 290 9.57 6.74 -3.80
C GLY A 290 8.64 5.90 -2.93
N ALA A 291 7.91 4.93 -3.48
CA ALA A 291 7.04 4.09 -2.65
C ALA A 291 7.88 3.27 -1.67
N GLY A 292 7.57 3.38 -0.38
CA GLY A 292 8.17 2.54 0.65
C GLY A 292 7.32 1.33 1.00
N LEU A 293 6.06 1.36 0.59
CA LEU A 293 5.11 0.26 0.82
C LEU A 293 4.31 0.05 -0.45
N LEU A 294 4.29 -1.19 -0.95
CA LEU A 294 3.51 -1.57 -2.13
C LEU A 294 2.46 -2.58 -1.73
N ILE A 295 1.27 -2.50 -2.34
CA ILE A 295 0.23 -3.53 -2.20
C ILE A 295 0.08 -4.20 -3.56
N MET A 296 0.33 -5.50 -3.62
CA MET A 296 0.36 -6.25 -4.87
C MET A 296 -0.45 -7.54 -4.74
N ARG A 297 -0.82 -8.11 -5.89
CA ARG A 297 -1.71 -9.27 -5.94
C ARG A 297 -1.06 -10.54 -6.46
N HIS A 298 -0.39 -10.50 -7.61
CA HIS A 298 0.05 -11.74 -8.27
C HIS A 298 1.41 -12.20 -7.75
N PRO A 299 1.55 -13.46 -7.28
CA PRO A 299 2.82 -13.92 -6.68
C PRO A 299 4.03 -13.80 -7.61
N ARG A 300 3.86 -13.99 -8.92
CA ARG A 300 4.98 -13.85 -9.85
C ARG A 300 5.41 -12.39 -10.01
N ALA A 301 4.45 -11.45 -10.05
CA ALA A 301 4.77 -10.03 -10.09
C ALA A 301 5.49 -9.62 -8.80
N ILE A 302 5.03 -10.12 -7.66
CA ILE A 302 5.66 -9.85 -6.36
C ILE A 302 7.12 -10.33 -6.36
N ARG A 303 7.37 -11.57 -6.80
CA ARG A 303 8.75 -12.08 -6.86
C ARG A 303 9.64 -11.25 -7.78
N THR A 304 9.10 -10.82 -8.92
CA THR A 304 9.85 -9.93 -9.84
C THR A 304 10.29 -8.66 -9.11
N ILE A 305 9.38 -8.05 -8.36
CA ILE A 305 9.68 -6.80 -7.66
C ILE A 305 10.61 -7.04 -6.46
N GLU A 306 10.46 -8.16 -5.76
CA GLU A 306 11.41 -8.52 -4.69
C GLU A 306 12.83 -8.66 -5.24
N THR A 307 12.97 -9.32 -6.39
CA THR A 307 14.28 -9.44 -7.06
C THR A 307 14.83 -8.07 -7.45
N LEU A 308 13.97 -7.20 -8.00
CA LEU A 308 14.39 -5.84 -8.35
C LEU A 308 14.89 -5.08 -7.11
N ILE A 309 14.16 -5.16 -6.01
CA ILE A 309 14.58 -4.52 -4.75
C ILE A 309 15.94 -5.07 -4.31
N ASP A 310 16.12 -6.40 -4.35
CA ASP A 310 17.39 -7.02 -3.97
C ASP A 310 18.57 -6.50 -4.80
N GLU A 311 18.32 -6.17 -6.06
CA GLU A 311 19.37 -5.67 -6.95
C GLU A 311 19.68 -4.19 -6.75
N LEU A 312 18.74 -3.45 -6.15
CA LEU A 312 18.84 -1.99 -6.03
C LEU A 312 19.25 -1.50 -4.63
N VAL A 313 19.17 -2.34 -3.59
CA VAL A 313 19.52 -1.97 -2.21
C VAL A 313 20.90 -2.50 -1.80
#